data_49ea799571f24506af00b0c2b0c9f179
#
_entry.id   49ea799571f24506af00b0c2b0c9f179
#
_cell.length_a   1.000
_cell.length_b   1.000
_cell.length_c   1.000
_cell.angle_alpha   90.00
_cell.angle_beta   90.00
_cell.angle_gamma   90.00
#
_symmetry.space_group_name_H-M   'P 1'
#
loop_
_entity.id
_entity.type
_entity.pdbx_description
1 polymer ?
#
loop_
_entity_poly.entity_id
_entity_poly.type
_entity_poly.pdbx_seq_one_letter_code
_entity_poly.pdbx_strand_id
1 'polypeptide(L)'
;MVVFDCRIMAFTATRRPKPPETRNMLNPLPAALVAASVALGGPESAEAPAPSAYVLNHTMKNIDGIDTDLAQFKGKVVLMVNVASECGYTQQYKGLQKLFAEKKDQGFVVLGFPANEFGGQEPGSNADIKAFCTGTFEVTFPMFSKISVKGANQHPLYKQIAAQPAPIGGDPKWNFTKFLIDKSGNVVNRYEPSTAPDDAKLRARIEELLAAK
;
A
#
# COMPACT_ATOMS: atom_id res chain seq x y z
N MET A 1 -16.75 40.88 -34.04
CA MET A 1 -16.12 40.16 -35.17
C MET A 1 -14.68 40.63 -35.23
N VAL A 2 -13.78 39.93 -34.50
CA VAL A 2 -12.35 40.21 -34.48
C VAL A 2 -11.64 38.87 -34.76
N VAL A 3 -11.01 38.80 -35.90
CA VAL A 3 -10.25 37.66 -36.40
C VAL A 3 -8.82 37.74 -35.84
N PHE A 4 -8.38 36.73 -35.11
CA PHE A 4 -6.96 36.62 -34.71
C PHE A 4 -6.22 35.63 -35.62
N ASP A 5 -5.23 36.19 -36.29
CA ASP A 5 -4.34 35.60 -37.28
C ASP A 5 -3.31 34.69 -36.55
N CYS A 6 -3.19 33.45 -36.99
CA CYS A 6 -2.30 32.45 -36.44
C CYS A 6 -1.02 32.40 -37.26
N ARG A 7 0.07 33.09 -36.79
CA ARG A 7 1.41 33.00 -37.41
C ARG A 7 2.17 31.82 -36.78
N ILE A 8 2.44 30.85 -37.63
CA ILE A 8 3.30 29.70 -37.40
C ILE A 8 4.78 30.19 -37.40
N MET A 9 5.46 30.01 -36.25
CA MET A 9 6.92 30.16 -36.19
C MET A 9 7.59 28.81 -36.43
N ALA A 10 8.29 28.66 -37.53
CA ALA A 10 9.14 27.55 -37.84
C ALA A 10 10.45 27.61 -37.04
N PHE A 11 10.72 26.58 -36.22
CA PHE A 11 11.96 26.44 -35.48
C PHE A 11 12.96 25.64 -36.32
N THR A 12 14.01 26.31 -36.80
CA THR A 12 15.14 25.72 -37.56
C THR A 12 16.02 24.90 -36.61
N ALA A 13 16.17 23.62 -36.92
CA ALA A 13 17.07 22.71 -36.21
C ALA A 13 18.52 22.98 -36.59
N THR A 14 19.36 23.42 -35.66
CA THR A 14 20.80 23.51 -35.80
C THR A 14 21.46 22.15 -35.55
N ARG A 15 22.18 21.67 -36.55
CA ARG A 15 23.01 20.43 -36.51
C ARG A 15 24.19 20.61 -35.55
N ARG A 16 24.40 19.66 -34.65
CA ARG A 16 25.61 19.52 -33.82
C ARG A 16 26.76 18.95 -34.68
N PRO A 17 27.98 19.42 -34.51
CA PRO A 17 29.14 18.86 -35.20
C PRO A 17 29.61 17.54 -34.57
N LYS A 18 30.12 16.65 -35.43
CA LYS A 18 30.70 15.33 -35.15
C LYS A 18 32.09 15.48 -34.50
N PRO A 19 32.43 14.71 -33.45
CA PRO A 19 33.78 14.74 -32.86
C PRO A 19 34.81 14.00 -33.78
N PRO A 20 36.11 14.38 -33.72
CA PRO A 20 37.14 13.82 -34.58
C PRO A 20 37.55 12.40 -34.17
N GLU A 21 37.83 11.58 -35.17
CA GLU A 21 38.41 10.24 -35.06
C GLU A 21 39.88 10.33 -34.64
N THR A 22 40.24 9.68 -33.54
CA THR A 22 41.64 9.50 -33.17
C THR A 22 42.18 8.17 -33.70
N ARG A 23 43.23 8.30 -34.51
CA ARG A 23 44.01 7.21 -35.14
C ARG A 23 44.65 6.32 -34.08
N ASN A 24 44.46 5.01 -34.25
CA ASN A 24 45.26 3.96 -33.62
C ASN A 24 46.70 4.04 -34.08
N MET A 25 47.63 4.21 -33.14
CA MET A 25 49.05 3.84 -33.36
C MET A 25 49.33 2.61 -32.47
N LEU A 26 49.63 1.52 -33.15
CA LEU A 26 50.22 0.32 -32.54
C LEU A 26 51.59 0.65 -31.93
N ASN A 27 51.81 0.22 -30.73
CA ASN A 27 53.16 0.06 -30.19
C ASN A 27 53.26 -1.23 -29.38
N PRO A 28 54.37 -1.99 -29.46
CA PRO A 28 54.43 -3.37 -29.02
C PRO A 28 54.70 -3.50 -27.51
N LEU A 29 54.29 -4.64 -26.97
CA LEU A 29 54.47 -5.11 -25.61
C LEU A 29 55.93 -5.17 -25.14
N PRO A 30 56.19 -4.99 -23.87
CA PRO A 30 57.09 -5.89 -23.17
C PRO A 30 56.37 -6.66 -22.02
N ALA A 31 56.95 -7.82 -21.77
CA ALA A 31 56.49 -8.90 -20.94
C ALA A 31 56.36 -8.60 -19.44
N ALA A 32 55.43 -9.30 -18.85
CA ALA A 32 55.41 -9.89 -17.53
C ALA A 32 55.77 -9.05 -16.28
N LEU A 33 54.73 -8.77 -15.54
CA LEU A 33 54.75 -8.83 -14.05
C LEU A 33 53.39 -9.31 -13.58
N VAL A 34 53.35 -10.57 -13.12
CA VAL A 34 52.23 -11.14 -12.42
C VAL A 34 52.18 -10.50 -11.03
N ALA A 35 51.40 -9.43 -10.89
CA ALA A 35 51.05 -8.91 -9.57
C ALA A 35 49.83 -9.68 -9.07
N ALA A 36 50.02 -10.54 -8.09
CA ALA A 36 48.96 -11.17 -7.35
C ALA A 36 48.15 -10.07 -6.61
N SER A 37 47.02 -9.70 -7.19
CA SER A 37 46.03 -8.84 -6.51
C SER A 37 45.38 -9.66 -5.41
N VAL A 38 45.85 -9.49 -4.17
CA VAL A 38 45.08 -9.88 -2.99
C VAL A 38 43.83 -8.99 -2.99
N ALA A 39 42.73 -9.56 -3.35
CA ALA A 39 41.41 -8.93 -3.18
C ALA A 39 41.18 -8.85 -1.64
N LEU A 40 41.41 -7.67 -1.07
CA LEU A 40 40.88 -7.32 0.23
C LEU A 40 39.37 -7.29 0.09
N GLY A 41 38.71 -8.38 0.47
CA GLY A 41 37.28 -8.43 0.66
C GLY A 41 36.87 -7.34 1.65
N GLY A 42 36.40 -6.20 1.16
CA GLY A 42 35.74 -5.23 2.01
C GLY A 42 34.53 -5.88 2.71
N PRO A 43 34.15 -5.40 3.89
CA PRO A 43 32.97 -5.95 4.58
C PRO A 43 31.78 -5.79 3.63
N GLU A 44 31.24 -6.93 3.21
CA GLU A 44 29.97 -7.03 2.50
C GLU A 44 28.94 -6.32 3.39
N SER A 45 28.46 -5.17 2.95
CA SER A 45 27.42 -4.44 3.67
C SER A 45 26.21 -5.36 3.73
N ALA A 46 25.96 -5.93 4.91
CA ALA A 46 24.77 -6.72 5.16
C ALA A 46 23.57 -5.81 4.84
N GLU A 47 22.96 -6.03 3.67
CA GLU A 47 21.71 -5.38 3.28
C GLU A 47 20.69 -5.69 4.38
N ALA A 48 20.10 -4.63 4.96
CA ALA A 48 19.09 -4.80 5.99
C ALA A 48 17.99 -5.71 5.44
N PRO A 49 17.53 -6.72 6.21
CA PRO A 49 16.49 -7.63 5.72
C PRO A 49 15.28 -6.83 5.24
N ALA A 50 14.79 -7.18 4.06
CA ALA A 50 13.60 -6.56 3.50
C ALA A 50 12.44 -6.60 4.53
N PRO A 51 11.64 -5.53 4.65
CA PRO A 51 10.56 -5.49 5.62
C PRO A 51 9.61 -6.65 5.40
N SER A 52 9.25 -7.34 6.49
CA SER A 52 8.34 -8.49 6.43
C SER A 52 6.96 -8.06 5.91
N ALA A 53 6.46 -8.75 4.89
CA ALA A 53 5.09 -8.57 4.41
C ALA A 53 4.03 -9.14 5.38
N TYR A 54 4.44 -9.97 6.35
CA TYR A 54 3.55 -10.53 7.38
C TYR A 54 3.13 -9.46 8.38
N VAL A 55 1.84 -9.16 8.45
CA VAL A 55 1.29 -8.05 9.24
C VAL A 55 0.31 -8.46 10.34
N LEU A 56 0.06 -9.76 10.53
CA LEU A 56 -0.85 -10.25 11.56
C LEU A 56 -0.15 -10.54 12.91
N ASN A 57 1.00 -9.91 13.17
CA ASN A 57 1.79 -10.05 14.40
C ASN A 57 1.60 -8.89 15.38
N HIS A 58 0.45 -8.23 15.32
CA HIS A 58 0.11 -7.10 16.17
C HIS A 58 -1.08 -7.41 17.07
N THR A 59 -1.00 -7.00 18.34
CA THR A 59 -2.17 -6.90 19.21
C THR A 59 -2.69 -5.47 19.18
N MET A 60 -3.99 -5.30 18.92
CA MET A 60 -4.64 -4.01 18.77
C MET A 60 -5.92 -3.96 19.59
N LYS A 61 -6.32 -2.79 20.03
CA LYS A 61 -7.64 -2.62 20.66
C LYS A 61 -8.74 -2.63 19.59
N ASN A 62 -9.76 -3.49 19.78
CA ASN A 62 -10.96 -3.40 18.95
C ASN A 62 -11.74 -2.10 19.29
N ILE A 63 -12.86 -1.87 18.61
CA ILE A 63 -13.68 -0.67 18.80
C ILE A 63 -14.23 -0.51 20.24
N ASP A 64 -14.31 -1.61 20.99
CA ASP A 64 -14.74 -1.66 22.39
C ASP A 64 -13.56 -1.52 23.38
N GLY A 65 -12.34 -1.28 22.87
CA GLY A 65 -11.15 -1.13 23.69
C GLY A 65 -10.53 -2.44 24.20
N ILE A 66 -11.03 -3.60 23.74
CA ILE A 66 -10.55 -4.93 24.12
C ILE A 66 -9.35 -5.30 23.26
N ASP A 67 -8.27 -5.79 23.89
CA ASP A 67 -7.09 -6.25 23.19
C ASP A 67 -7.43 -7.47 22.32
N THR A 68 -7.03 -7.35 21.05
CA THR A 68 -7.36 -8.30 20.00
C THR A 68 -6.07 -8.64 19.22
N ASP A 69 -5.64 -9.89 19.29
CA ASP A 69 -4.49 -10.37 18.52
C ASP A 69 -4.90 -10.60 17.07
N LEU A 70 -4.24 -9.92 16.13
CA LEU A 70 -4.51 -10.08 14.70
C LEU A 70 -4.11 -11.48 14.19
N ALA A 71 -3.29 -12.23 14.91
CA ALA A 71 -2.93 -13.61 14.57
C ALA A 71 -4.17 -14.53 14.49
N GLN A 72 -5.27 -14.20 15.17
CA GLN A 72 -6.55 -14.94 15.05
C GLN A 72 -7.13 -14.94 13.63
N PHE A 73 -6.70 -14.02 12.77
CA PHE A 73 -7.14 -13.94 11.36
C PHE A 73 -6.21 -14.71 10.41
N LYS A 74 -5.15 -15.35 10.91
CA LYS A 74 -4.29 -16.24 10.11
C LYS A 74 -5.14 -17.37 9.51
N GLY A 75 -4.86 -17.73 8.28
CA GLY A 75 -5.66 -18.69 7.52
C GLY A 75 -6.88 -18.08 6.82
N LYS A 76 -7.17 -16.80 7.05
CA LYS A 76 -8.22 -16.05 6.33
C LYS A 76 -7.61 -15.10 5.31
N VAL A 77 -8.36 -14.80 4.26
CA VAL A 77 -8.10 -13.66 3.39
C VAL A 77 -8.64 -12.41 4.07
N VAL A 78 -7.79 -11.42 4.32
CA VAL A 78 -8.13 -10.23 5.10
C VAL A 78 -8.10 -8.99 4.22
N LEU A 79 -9.15 -8.17 4.28
CA LEU A 79 -9.18 -6.83 3.67
C LEU A 79 -9.11 -5.78 4.79
N MET A 80 -7.95 -5.19 4.99
CA MET A 80 -7.77 -4.06 5.91
C MET A 80 -8.16 -2.76 5.22
N VAL A 81 -8.91 -1.90 5.90
CA VAL A 81 -9.37 -0.61 5.37
C VAL A 81 -9.24 0.46 6.43
N ASN A 82 -8.56 1.58 6.14
CA ASN A 82 -8.64 2.75 6.99
C ASN A 82 -9.90 3.54 6.65
N VAL A 83 -10.75 3.77 7.63
CA VAL A 83 -12.11 4.26 7.45
C VAL A 83 -12.36 5.59 8.15
N ALA A 84 -13.42 6.31 7.74
CA ALA A 84 -13.87 7.54 8.36
C ALA A 84 -15.37 7.76 8.16
N SER A 85 -16.01 8.41 9.14
CA SER A 85 -17.46 8.63 9.18
C SER A 85 -17.92 9.83 8.33
N GLU A 86 -17.05 10.84 8.10
CA GLU A 86 -17.38 12.11 7.44
C GLU A 86 -16.66 12.29 6.10
N CYS A 87 -16.45 11.21 5.35
CA CYS A 87 -15.72 11.20 4.10
C CYS A 87 -16.67 11.02 2.90
N GLY A 88 -16.33 11.59 1.74
CA GLY A 88 -17.06 11.32 0.50
C GLY A 88 -17.13 9.83 0.12
N TYR A 89 -16.18 9.03 0.61
CA TYR A 89 -16.15 7.57 0.41
C TYR A 89 -16.89 6.76 1.48
N THR A 90 -17.50 7.37 2.49
CA THR A 90 -18.16 6.69 3.62
C THR A 90 -19.23 5.69 3.16
N GLN A 91 -19.88 5.94 2.02
CA GLN A 91 -20.86 5.01 1.43
C GLN A 91 -20.25 3.64 1.08
N GLN A 92 -18.92 3.53 0.99
CA GLN A 92 -18.26 2.24 0.77
C GLN A 92 -18.45 1.25 1.93
N TYR A 93 -18.85 1.70 3.13
CA TYR A 93 -19.24 0.78 4.22
C TYR A 93 -20.31 -0.22 3.78
N LYS A 94 -21.32 0.21 3.00
CA LYS A 94 -22.35 -0.70 2.45
C LYS A 94 -21.76 -1.82 1.61
N GLY A 95 -20.82 -1.46 0.72
CA GLY A 95 -20.15 -2.42 -0.15
C GLY A 95 -19.21 -3.35 0.64
N LEU A 96 -18.48 -2.82 1.64
CA LEU A 96 -17.63 -3.61 2.52
C LEU A 96 -18.44 -4.61 3.35
N GLN A 97 -19.57 -4.17 3.93
CA GLN A 97 -20.47 -5.03 4.68
C GLN A 97 -21.07 -6.13 3.80
N LYS A 98 -21.53 -5.78 2.59
CA LYS A 98 -22.03 -6.75 1.62
C LYS A 98 -20.97 -7.79 1.26
N LEU A 99 -19.76 -7.34 0.92
CA LEU A 99 -18.64 -8.22 0.58
C LEU A 99 -18.27 -9.16 1.73
N PHE A 100 -18.25 -8.63 2.96
CA PHE A 100 -18.03 -9.43 4.17
C PHE A 100 -19.12 -10.49 4.36
N ALA A 101 -20.39 -10.08 4.30
CA ALA A 101 -21.53 -10.99 4.48
C ALA A 101 -21.54 -12.13 3.44
N GLU A 102 -21.18 -11.83 2.18
CA GLU A 102 -21.12 -12.81 1.08
C GLU A 102 -19.99 -13.85 1.26
N LYS A 103 -18.87 -13.48 1.92
CA LYS A 103 -17.64 -14.28 1.89
C LYS A 103 -17.10 -14.72 3.24
N LYS A 104 -17.67 -14.27 4.35
CA LYS A 104 -17.17 -14.59 5.70
C LYS A 104 -17.07 -16.09 5.95
N ASP A 105 -18.05 -16.86 5.47
CA ASP A 105 -18.11 -18.32 5.65
C ASP A 105 -17.13 -19.09 4.73
N GLN A 106 -16.52 -18.38 3.76
CA GLN A 106 -15.46 -18.87 2.88
C GLN A 106 -14.05 -18.57 3.41
N GLY A 107 -13.93 -17.98 4.61
CA GLY A 107 -12.64 -17.61 5.18
C GLY A 107 -12.17 -16.20 4.82
N PHE A 108 -13.08 -15.28 4.49
CA PHE A 108 -12.80 -13.86 4.26
C PHE A 108 -13.19 -13.01 5.47
N VAL A 109 -12.43 -11.94 5.71
CA VAL A 109 -12.76 -10.94 6.73
C VAL A 109 -12.37 -9.52 6.29
N VAL A 110 -13.19 -8.55 6.66
CA VAL A 110 -12.85 -7.12 6.57
C VAL A 110 -12.44 -6.64 7.96
N LEU A 111 -11.36 -5.85 8.05
CA LEU A 111 -10.92 -5.19 9.27
C LEU A 111 -10.93 -3.68 9.07
N GLY A 112 -11.76 -2.96 9.83
CA GLY A 112 -11.90 -1.51 9.74
C GLY A 112 -11.06 -0.79 10.79
N PHE A 113 -10.22 0.15 10.35
CA PHE A 113 -9.35 0.96 11.20
C PHE A 113 -9.73 2.45 11.06
N PRO A 114 -10.52 3.01 11.99
CA PRO A 114 -10.84 4.44 11.98
C PRO A 114 -9.58 5.29 12.06
N ALA A 115 -9.49 6.36 11.24
CA ALA A 115 -8.31 7.21 11.12
C ALA A 115 -8.69 8.67 10.85
N ASN A 116 -8.06 9.62 11.55
CA ASN A 116 -8.43 11.04 11.49
C ASN A 116 -7.43 11.93 10.74
N GLU A 117 -6.38 11.36 10.13
CA GLU A 117 -5.30 12.11 9.49
C GLU A 117 -5.68 12.68 8.12
N PHE A 118 -6.88 12.40 7.62
CA PHE A 118 -7.36 12.84 6.30
C PHE A 118 -8.49 13.85 6.45
N GLY A 119 -8.10 15.11 6.65
CA GLY A 119 -9.04 16.23 6.74
C GLY A 119 -9.88 16.25 8.02
N GLY A 120 -9.48 15.51 9.08
CA GLY A 120 -10.22 15.46 10.33
C GLY A 120 -11.58 14.75 10.21
N GLN A 121 -11.74 13.85 9.23
CA GLN A 121 -13.02 13.24 8.87
C GLN A 121 -13.45 12.05 9.75
N GLU A 122 -12.73 11.81 10.86
CA GLU A 122 -13.12 10.84 11.90
C GLU A 122 -12.98 11.47 13.30
N PRO A 123 -13.73 12.57 13.59
CA PRO A 123 -13.58 13.31 14.85
C PRO A 123 -14.12 12.56 16.07
N GLY A 124 -15.12 11.70 15.88
CA GLY A 124 -15.86 11.01 16.94
C GLY A 124 -15.00 10.12 17.86
N SER A 125 -15.50 9.80 19.02
CA SER A 125 -14.95 8.76 19.90
C SER A 125 -15.15 7.36 19.29
N ASN A 126 -14.47 6.34 19.83
CA ASN A 126 -14.71 4.95 19.41
C ASN A 126 -16.18 4.54 19.57
N ALA A 127 -16.85 5.02 20.61
CA ALA A 127 -18.26 4.74 20.84
C ALA A 127 -19.16 5.39 19.77
N ASP A 128 -18.88 6.65 19.38
CA ASP A 128 -19.62 7.35 18.33
C ASP A 128 -19.42 6.64 16.98
N ILE A 129 -18.17 6.27 16.66
CA ILE A 129 -17.83 5.54 15.43
C ILE A 129 -18.57 4.20 15.38
N LYS A 130 -18.57 3.44 16.49
CA LYS A 130 -19.30 2.18 16.58
C LYS A 130 -20.79 2.38 16.35
N ALA A 131 -21.40 3.34 17.04
CA ALA A 131 -22.82 3.65 16.88
C ALA A 131 -23.16 4.05 15.44
N PHE A 132 -22.34 4.89 14.81
CA PHE A 132 -22.50 5.28 13.42
C PHE A 132 -22.40 4.09 12.44
N CYS A 133 -21.36 3.28 12.55
CA CYS A 133 -21.13 2.13 11.66
C CYS A 133 -22.23 1.09 11.79
N THR A 134 -22.66 0.76 13.02
CA THR A 134 -23.71 -0.24 13.25
C THR A 134 -25.10 0.31 12.92
N GLY A 135 -25.42 1.55 13.31
CA GLY A 135 -26.75 2.13 13.12
C GLY A 135 -27.03 2.56 11.68
N THR A 136 -26.00 3.04 10.93
CA THR A 136 -26.18 3.57 9.58
C THR A 136 -25.90 2.56 8.48
N PHE A 137 -24.92 1.67 8.70
CA PHE A 137 -24.42 0.75 7.68
C PHE A 137 -24.54 -0.73 8.07
N GLU A 138 -25.10 -1.02 9.25
CA GLU A 138 -25.27 -2.38 9.77
C GLU A 138 -23.95 -3.17 9.76
N VAL A 139 -22.82 -2.50 10.04
CA VAL A 139 -21.50 -3.11 10.03
C VAL A 139 -21.40 -4.19 11.09
N THR A 140 -21.04 -5.41 10.66
CA THR A 140 -20.81 -6.57 11.49
C THR A 140 -19.39 -7.14 11.37
N PHE A 141 -18.57 -6.63 10.46
CA PHE A 141 -17.17 -6.98 10.41
C PHE A 141 -16.38 -6.31 11.55
N PRO A 142 -15.22 -6.88 11.96
CA PRO A 142 -14.41 -6.35 13.04
C PRO A 142 -13.96 -4.90 12.78
N MET A 143 -14.28 -4.03 13.75
CA MET A 143 -13.80 -2.65 13.80
C MET A 143 -12.81 -2.50 14.95
N PHE A 144 -11.76 -1.71 14.73
CA PHE A 144 -10.72 -1.41 15.72
C PHE A 144 -10.87 -0.01 16.27
N SER A 145 -10.21 0.25 17.41
CA SER A 145 -10.10 1.60 17.98
C SER A 145 -9.41 2.53 16.97
N LYS A 146 -9.76 3.80 16.98
CA LYS A 146 -9.15 4.82 16.14
C LYS A 146 -7.63 4.86 16.37
N ILE A 147 -6.87 4.80 15.29
CA ILE A 147 -5.40 4.83 15.28
C ILE A 147 -4.89 5.86 14.27
N SER A 148 -3.63 6.21 14.41
CA SER A 148 -2.92 7.02 13.41
C SER A 148 -2.35 6.12 12.31
N VAL A 149 -2.72 6.38 11.05
CA VAL A 149 -2.29 5.56 9.90
C VAL A 149 -1.18 6.19 9.09
N LYS A 150 -0.76 7.43 9.44
CA LYS A 150 0.38 8.14 8.85
C LYS A 150 0.96 9.19 9.79
N GLY A 151 2.15 9.71 9.45
CA GLY A 151 2.79 10.79 10.20
C GLY A 151 3.56 10.31 11.43
N ALA A 152 3.96 11.25 12.31
CA ALA A 152 4.88 10.97 13.42
C ALA A 152 4.36 9.89 14.39
N ASN A 153 3.05 9.88 14.62
CA ASN A 153 2.39 8.94 15.54
C ASN A 153 1.81 7.71 14.85
N GLN A 154 2.24 7.42 13.60
CA GLN A 154 1.76 6.27 12.84
C GLN A 154 1.90 4.97 13.62
N HIS A 155 0.81 4.20 13.67
CA HIS A 155 0.77 2.91 14.36
C HIS A 155 1.78 1.91 13.75
N PRO A 156 2.47 1.06 14.54
CA PRO A 156 3.46 0.11 14.06
C PRO A 156 3.00 -0.77 12.89
N LEU A 157 1.74 -1.24 12.91
CA LEU A 157 1.13 -1.98 11.82
C LEU A 157 1.19 -1.20 10.48
N TYR A 158 0.79 0.07 10.49
CA TYR A 158 0.81 0.89 9.28
C TYR A 158 2.23 1.32 8.88
N LYS A 159 3.16 1.50 9.85
CA LYS A 159 4.59 1.67 9.55
C LYS A 159 5.16 0.46 8.81
N GLN A 160 4.81 -0.74 9.25
CA GLN A 160 5.26 -1.98 8.62
C GLN A 160 4.71 -2.11 7.19
N ILE A 161 3.43 -1.77 6.96
CA ILE A 161 2.82 -1.76 5.62
C ILE A 161 3.49 -0.69 4.75
N ALA A 162 3.70 0.52 5.27
CA ALA A 162 4.32 1.61 4.53
C ALA A 162 5.77 1.32 4.11
N ALA A 163 6.50 0.51 4.90
CA ALA A 163 7.86 0.08 4.60
C ALA A 163 7.95 -0.99 3.50
N GLN A 164 6.84 -1.57 3.04
CA GLN A 164 6.84 -2.55 1.97
C GLN A 164 7.32 -1.92 0.65
N PRO A 165 7.90 -2.71 -0.27
CA PRO A 165 8.22 -2.22 -1.61
C PRO A 165 6.97 -1.81 -2.39
N ALA A 166 7.16 -0.94 -3.40
CA ALA A 166 6.09 -0.63 -4.35
C ALA A 166 5.61 -1.90 -5.08
N PRO A 167 4.34 -2.01 -5.40
CA PRO A 167 3.28 -1.00 -5.31
C PRO A 167 2.51 -0.99 -3.97
N ILE A 168 2.87 -1.81 -3.00
CA ILE A 168 2.15 -1.98 -1.72
C ILE A 168 2.49 -0.83 -0.75
N GLY A 169 3.78 -0.52 -0.62
CA GLY A 169 4.30 0.41 0.37
C GLY A 169 3.88 1.86 0.21
N GLY A 170 4.32 2.66 1.16
CA GLY A 170 3.92 4.06 1.32
C GLY A 170 2.66 4.24 2.17
N ASP A 171 2.53 5.44 2.74
CA ASP A 171 1.37 5.78 3.56
C ASP A 171 0.05 5.69 2.76
N PRO A 172 -1.08 5.39 3.42
CA PRO A 172 -2.40 5.56 2.80
C PRO A 172 -2.55 6.98 2.26
N LYS A 173 -3.03 7.13 1.02
CA LYS A 173 -3.20 8.46 0.41
C LYS A 173 -4.43 9.19 0.92
N TRP A 174 -5.46 8.46 1.32
CA TRP A 174 -6.72 9.00 1.83
C TRP A 174 -7.49 7.94 2.62
N ASN A 175 -8.63 8.32 3.21
CA ASN A 175 -9.59 7.39 3.79
C ASN A 175 -10.03 6.35 2.74
N PHE A 176 -10.35 5.15 3.19
CA PHE A 176 -10.75 4.00 2.38
C PHE A 176 -9.65 3.48 1.43
N THR A 177 -8.36 3.68 1.75
CA THR A 177 -7.27 2.87 1.18
C THR A 177 -7.40 1.44 1.73
N LYS A 178 -7.23 0.45 0.87
CA LYS A 178 -7.39 -0.95 1.23
C LYS A 178 -6.10 -1.72 1.02
N PHE A 179 -5.82 -2.65 1.93
CA PHE A 179 -4.72 -3.60 1.83
C PHE A 179 -5.27 -5.01 1.91
N LEU A 180 -4.97 -5.83 0.91
CA LEU A 180 -5.40 -7.23 0.84
C LEU A 180 -4.27 -8.11 1.35
N ILE A 181 -4.62 -9.01 2.27
CA ILE A 181 -3.70 -9.89 2.99
C ILE A 181 -4.10 -11.32 2.68
N ASP A 182 -3.13 -12.16 2.35
CA ASP A 182 -3.33 -13.57 2.05
C ASP A 182 -3.53 -14.43 3.32
N LYS A 183 -3.81 -15.72 3.15
CA LYS A 183 -4.00 -16.68 4.25
C LYS A 183 -2.75 -16.84 5.12
N SER A 184 -1.57 -16.53 4.59
CA SER A 184 -0.30 -16.58 5.33
C SER A 184 -0.07 -15.32 6.19
N GLY A 185 -0.88 -14.27 6.01
CA GLY A 185 -0.78 -13.00 6.73
C GLY A 185 0.13 -11.98 6.07
N ASN A 186 0.48 -12.16 4.79
CA ASN A 186 1.28 -11.23 4.03
C ASN A 186 0.40 -10.26 3.24
N VAL A 187 0.79 -8.97 3.21
CA VAL A 187 0.14 -7.99 2.35
C VAL A 187 0.52 -8.28 0.89
N VAL A 188 -0.47 -8.53 0.04
CA VAL A 188 -0.27 -8.92 -1.36
C VAL A 188 -0.77 -7.89 -2.37
N ASN A 189 -1.70 -7.04 -1.99
CA ASN A 189 -2.22 -5.97 -2.84
C ASN A 189 -2.59 -4.74 -2.03
N ARG A 190 -2.49 -3.58 -2.69
CA ARG A 190 -3.02 -2.30 -2.24
C ARG A 190 -4.03 -1.77 -3.26
N TYR A 191 -5.11 -1.17 -2.76
CA TYR A 191 -6.13 -0.52 -3.58
C TYR A 191 -6.37 0.90 -3.08
N GLU A 192 -6.41 1.83 -4.02
CA GLU A 192 -6.64 3.24 -3.71
C GLU A 192 -8.11 3.50 -3.28
N PRO A 193 -8.40 4.64 -2.65
CA PRO A 193 -9.74 4.97 -2.13
C PRO A 193 -10.86 4.85 -3.16
N SER A 194 -10.60 5.21 -4.42
CA SER A 194 -11.57 5.15 -5.52
C SER A 194 -11.96 3.74 -5.94
N THR A 195 -11.18 2.72 -5.58
CA THR A 195 -11.54 1.32 -5.84
C THR A 195 -12.67 0.92 -4.90
N ALA A 196 -13.87 0.78 -5.43
CA ALA A 196 -15.04 0.39 -4.65
C ALA A 196 -14.97 -1.10 -4.23
N PRO A 197 -15.65 -1.52 -3.15
CA PRO A 197 -15.64 -2.91 -2.70
C PRO A 197 -16.23 -3.92 -3.71
N ASP A 198 -17.02 -3.46 -4.67
CA ASP A 198 -17.60 -4.25 -5.77
C ASP A 198 -16.74 -4.22 -7.04
N ASP A 199 -15.57 -3.56 -7.02
CA ASP A 199 -14.64 -3.55 -8.15
C ASP A 199 -14.28 -4.99 -8.58
N ALA A 200 -14.36 -5.24 -9.88
CA ALA A 200 -14.18 -6.57 -10.44
C ALA A 200 -12.76 -7.13 -10.19
N LYS A 201 -11.71 -6.28 -10.21
CA LYS A 201 -10.33 -6.73 -9.99
C LYS A 201 -10.09 -7.05 -8.51
N LEU A 202 -10.63 -6.23 -7.61
CA LEU A 202 -10.56 -6.50 -6.17
C LEU A 202 -11.27 -7.83 -5.85
N ARG A 203 -12.48 -8.02 -6.34
CA ARG A 203 -13.27 -9.25 -6.11
C ARG A 203 -12.59 -10.48 -6.70
N ALA A 204 -12.11 -10.41 -7.94
CA ALA A 204 -11.39 -11.52 -8.57
C ALA A 204 -10.13 -11.92 -7.78
N ARG A 205 -9.38 -10.94 -7.26
CA ARG A 205 -8.19 -11.22 -6.45
C ARG A 205 -8.54 -11.87 -5.10
N ILE A 206 -9.64 -11.44 -4.47
CA ILE A 206 -10.15 -12.10 -3.25
C ILE A 206 -10.52 -13.56 -3.54
N GLU A 207 -11.25 -13.84 -4.63
CA GLU A 207 -11.61 -15.21 -5.03
C GLU A 207 -10.38 -16.09 -5.27
N GLU A 208 -9.38 -15.56 -5.97
CA GLU A 208 -8.12 -16.27 -6.21
C GLU A 208 -7.44 -16.67 -4.89
N LEU A 209 -7.35 -15.73 -3.93
CA LEU A 209 -6.74 -15.99 -2.63
C LEU A 209 -7.57 -16.97 -1.78
N LEU A 210 -8.90 -16.92 -1.88
CA LEU A 210 -9.77 -17.86 -1.19
C LEU A 210 -9.61 -19.28 -1.74
N ALA A 211 -9.42 -19.44 -3.06
CA ALA A 211 -9.21 -20.71 -3.72
C ALA A 211 -7.80 -21.30 -3.49
N ALA A 212 -6.80 -20.47 -3.16
CA ALA A 212 -5.45 -20.91 -2.85
C ALA A 212 -5.46 -21.82 -1.60
N LYS A 213 -4.65 -22.91 -1.64
CA LYS A 213 -4.49 -23.87 -0.52
C LYS A 213 -3.57 -23.32 0.56
#